data_b0e8e74906bb11c0c355289fffde2546
#
_entry.id   b0e8e74906bb11c0c355289fffde2546
#
_cell.length_a   1.000
_cell.length_b   1.000
_cell.length_c   1.000
_cell.angle_alpha   90.00
_cell.angle_beta   90.00
_cell.angle_gamma   90.00
#
_symmetry.space_group_name_H-M   'P 1'
#
loop_
_entity.id
_entity.type
_entity.pdbx_description
1 polymer ?
#
loop_
_entity_poly.entity_id
_entity_poly.type
_entity_poly.pdbx_seq_one_letter_code
_entity_poly.pdbx_strand_id
1 'polypeptide(L)'
;MQYKLSTIFLTMQTLKLQIVCLLIALMLVAGNGVIFAADDMPLEMERDPVKGGLMHGYPLPDDKIVTLGNWVKFPQNRWAFRNIQALFPTSIVRRSVAPAPLIDAQRLAVEKLILNDASGKRMTGLEYIERNYVDSLIVLHKGKVVYEGYFDSQKPYEQHLWMSASKSVTGLVALILADQGVIDLEKTAGSYVKEIEDTPFGEAKLRDLLNMEVNVKLLFSTALPNLPASFWSNMNFLSGLKAPIAWQAGTNGERFFYINNNPQTIGMVMTRVTGKSWAQLVHEMIWSKLGTEEDANIIVDTEGQAMSAGGFSTTARDAARFVDMIRNDGFFNGKQIVPKRVIAQMRQFYDNVERFSKGNVKAARAGMSYKYYWYQVNDGNNSLECIGIYGQRYHLNPKDGITIVQHASFTGPLTDGEEFGKLVGCITNDLRSR
;
A
#
# COMPACT_ATOMS: atom_id res chain seq x y z
N MET A 1 -34.39 -27.35 -29.35
CA MET A 1 -34.47 -27.02 -27.91
C MET A 1 -33.10 -27.02 -27.23
N GLN A 2 -32.11 -27.77 -27.67
CA GLN A 2 -30.74 -27.80 -27.12
C GLN A 2 -29.90 -26.52 -27.42
N TYR A 3 -30.11 -25.84 -28.52
CA TYR A 3 -29.35 -24.61 -28.84
C TYR A 3 -29.72 -23.37 -28.02
N LYS A 4 -30.90 -23.30 -27.39
CA LYS A 4 -31.28 -22.19 -26.53
C LYS A 4 -30.75 -22.33 -25.09
N LEU A 5 -30.49 -23.55 -24.63
CA LEU A 5 -29.95 -23.79 -23.29
C LEU A 5 -28.45 -23.49 -23.21
N SER A 6 -27.68 -23.76 -24.28
CA SER A 6 -26.25 -23.43 -24.30
C SER A 6 -25.98 -21.92 -24.33
N THR A 7 -26.81 -21.16 -25.00
CA THR A 7 -26.69 -19.68 -25.08
C THR A 7 -27.05 -19.03 -23.75
N ILE A 8 -28.04 -19.56 -23.01
CA ILE A 8 -28.40 -19.06 -21.68
C ILE A 8 -27.32 -19.40 -20.65
N PHE A 9 -26.70 -20.58 -20.73
CA PHE A 9 -25.60 -20.97 -19.86
C PHE A 9 -24.34 -20.12 -20.12
N LEU A 10 -24.02 -19.83 -21.37
CA LEU A 10 -22.89 -18.96 -21.74
C LEU A 10 -23.12 -17.51 -21.29
N THR A 11 -24.34 -16.98 -21.42
CA THR A 11 -24.70 -15.63 -20.95
C THR A 11 -24.71 -15.55 -19.41
N MET A 12 -25.10 -16.60 -18.70
CA MET A 12 -25.03 -16.63 -17.24
C MET A 12 -23.60 -16.77 -16.70
N GLN A 13 -22.72 -17.49 -17.42
CA GLN A 13 -21.30 -17.55 -17.05
C GLN A 13 -20.58 -16.22 -17.35
N THR A 14 -20.86 -15.57 -18.48
CA THR A 14 -20.34 -14.24 -18.80
C THR A 14 -20.86 -13.18 -17.82
N LEU A 15 -22.13 -13.24 -17.42
CA LEU A 15 -22.70 -12.32 -16.44
C LEU A 15 -22.10 -12.55 -15.02
N LYS A 16 -21.85 -13.80 -14.62
CA LYS A 16 -21.15 -14.11 -13.37
C LYS A 16 -19.70 -13.67 -13.40
N LEU A 17 -19.00 -13.82 -14.53
CA LEU A 17 -17.62 -13.36 -14.70
C LEU A 17 -17.56 -11.82 -14.71
N GLN A 18 -18.50 -11.15 -15.33
CA GLN A 18 -18.61 -9.68 -15.34
C GLN A 18 -18.88 -9.09 -13.96
N ILE A 19 -19.67 -9.77 -13.13
CA ILE A 19 -19.92 -9.35 -11.73
C ILE A 19 -18.66 -9.48 -10.88
N VAL A 20 -17.85 -10.52 -11.08
CA VAL A 20 -16.58 -10.73 -10.35
C VAL A 20 -15.53 -9.68 -10.72
N CYS A 21 -15.46 -9.28 -12.00
CA CYS A 21 -14.52 -8.24 -12.46
C CYS A 21 -14.90 -6.83 -12.02
N LEU A 22 -16.19 -6.55 -11.82
CA LEU A 22 -16.68 -5.26 -11.35
C LEU A 22 -16.25 -4.96 -9.91
N LEU A 23 -15.92 -5.97 -9.13
CA LEU A 23 -15.60 -5.86 -7.70
C LEU A 23 -14.15 -5.40 -7.42
N ILE A 24 -13.24 -5.47 -8.38
CA ILE A 24 -11.85 -4.99 -8.21
C ILE A 24 -11.77 -3.44 -8.17
N ALA A 25 -12.74 -2.77 -8.77
CA ALA A 25 -12.79 -1.30 -8.85
C ALA A 25 -13.13 -0.61 -7.51
N LEU A 26 -13.54 -1.34 -6.49
CA LEU A 26 -14.44 -0.82 -5.45
C LEU A 26 -13.86 -0.73 -4.04
N MET A 27 -12.60 -0.47 -3.89
CA MET A 27 -12.03 -0.25 -2.56
C MET A 27 -11.78 1.23 -2.30
N LEU A 28 -12.71 1.88 -1.62
CA LEU A 28 -12.69 3.19 -0.97
C LEU A 28 -13.75 4.19 -1.47
N VAL A 29 -14.99 3.94 -1.16
CA VAL A 29 -15.98 5.00 -0.96
C VAL A 29 -16.69 4.74 0.37
N ALA A 30 -16.11 5.21 1.45
CA ALA A 30 -16.83 5.40 2.69
C ALA A 30 -17.07 6.90 2.90
N GLY A 31 -18.04 7.42 2.18
CA GLY A 31 -18.70 8.64 2.59
C GLY A 31 -19.79 8.30 3.60
N ASN A 32 -19.47 7.94 4.80
CA ASN A 32 -20.14 7.69 6.07
C ASN A 32 -19.56 6.41 6.68
N GLY A 33 -18.25 6.43 6.92
CA GLY A 33 -17.61 5.37 7.69
C GLY A 33 -18.12 5.47 9.13
N VAL A 34 -18.79 4.43 9.59
CA VAL A 34 -18.84 4.15 11.02
C VAL A 34 -17.38 3.97 11.43
N ILE A 35 -16.79 4.96 12.07
CA ILE A 35 -15.54 4.82 12.81
C ILE A 35 -15.93 3.89 13.96
N PHE A 36 -15.59 2.60 13.86
CA PHE A 36 -15.56 1.77 15.04
C PHE A 36 -14.48 2.39 15.92
N ALA A 37 -14.90 3.03 17.00
CA ALA A 37 -13.98 3.42 18.04
C ALA A 37 -13.29 2.16 18.55
N ALA A 38 -12.01 2.26 18.88
CA ALA A 38 -11.24 1.14 19.44
C ALA A 38 -11.86 0.59 20.75
N ASP A 39 -12.84 1.30 21.30
CA ASP A 39 -13.56 0.97 22.52
C ASP A 39 -14.67 -0.09 22.36
N ASP A 40 -15.07 -0.45 21.12
CA ASP A 40 -16.12 -1.43 20.85
C ASP A 40 -15.66 -2.88 20.72
N MET A 41 -14.35 -3.14 20.91
CA MET A 41 -13.81 -4.51 20.85
C MET A 41 -13.89 -5.21 22.20
N PRO A 42 -14.26 -6.50 22.23
CA PRO A 42 -14.15 -7.27 23.45
C PRO A 42 -12.69 -7.27 23.95
N LEU A 43 -12.45 -6.74 25.13
CA LEU A 43 -11.13 -6.68 25.80
C LEU A 43 -10.47 -8.07 26.02
N GLU A 44 -11.19 -9.15 25.70
CA GLU A 44 -10.78 -10.53 25.95
C GLU A 44 -10.20 -11.28 24.73
N MET A 45 -10.18 -10.65 23.53
CA MET A 45 -9.68 -11.36 22.35
C MET A 45 -8.15 -11.28 22.27
N GLU A 46 -7.48 -12.45 22.22
CA GLU A 46 -6.02 -12.54 22.10
C GLU A 46 -5.54 -11.83 20.82
N ARG A 47 -4.65 -10.87 21.02
CA ARG A 47 -4.09 -10.03 19.94
C ARG A 47 -2.97 -10.73 19.18
N ASP A 48 -2.16 -11.48 19.91
CA ASP A 48 -1.00 -12.19 19.37
C ASP A 48 -1.48 -13.41 18.58
N PRO A 49 -1.26 -13.49 17.27
CA PRO A 49 -1.75 -14.59 16.45
C PRO A 49 -1.14 -15.94 16.83
N VAL A 50 0.08 -15.94 17.39
CA VAL A 50 0.77 -17.16 17.84
C VAL A 50 0.15 -17.66 19.14
N LYS A 51 -0.02 -16.78 20.15
CA LYS A 51 -0.69 -17.12 21.40
C LYS A 51 -2.16 -17.47 21.18
N GLY A 52 -2.82 -16.79 20.25
CA GLY A 52 -4.18 -17.11 19.81
C GLY A 52 -4.31 -18.42 19.05
N GLY A 53 -3.20 -19.07 18.70
CA GLY A 53 -3.16 -20.36 18.02
C GLY A 53 -3.64 -20.33 16.56
N LEU A 54 -3.61 -19.16 15.89
CA LEU A 54 -4.01 -19.08 14.49
C LEU A 54 -3.08 -19.92 13.61
N MET A 55 -3.67 -20.80 12.78
CA MET A 55 -2.97 -21.71 11.89
C MET A 55 -2.00 -22.66 12.64
N HIS A 56 -2.31 -23.00 13.89
CA HIS A 56 -1.49 -23.89 14.72
C HIS A 56 -2.29 -25.10 15.22
N GLY A 57 -1.63 -26.26 15.26
CA GLY A 57 -2.22 -27.53 15.67
C GLY A 57 -2.53 -28.46 14.49
N TYR A 58 -2.81 -29.76 14.81
CA TYR A 58 -3.22 -30.75 13.83
C TYR A 58 -4.19 -31.74 14.46
N PRO A 59 -5.43 -31.92 13.91
CA PRO A 59 -6.01 -31.08 12.89
C PRO A 59 -6.17 -29.65 13.36
N LEU A 60 -6.22 -28.69 12.43
CA LEU A 60 -6.45 -27.29 12.74
C LEU A 60 -7.88 -27.11 13.29
N PRO A 61 -8.08 -26.45 14.44
CA PRO A 61 -9.41 -26.06 14.90
C PRO A 61 -10.09 -25.09 13.91
N ASP A 62 -11.38 -25.28 13.65
CA ASP A 62 -12.13 -24.49 12.64
C ASP A 62 -12.07 -22.98 12.86
N ASP A 63 -12.13 -22.54 14.12
CA ASP A 63 -12.06 -21.13 14.52
C ASP A 63 -10.65 -20.52 14.37
N LYS A 64 -9.62 -21.34 14.17
CA LYS A 64 -8.21 -20.93 14.01
C LYS A 64 -7.74 -20.92 12.56
N ILE A 65 -8.59 -21.35 11.63
CA ILE A 65 -8.22 -21.42 10.21
C ILE A 65 -8.30 -20.03 9.57
N VAL A 66 -7.20 -19.63 8.92
CA VAL A 66 -7.14 -18.45 8.06
C VAL A 66 -7.31 -18.86 6.61
N THR A 67 -8.25 -18.24 5.92
CA THR A 67 -8.63 -18.54 4.54
C THR A 67 -8.78 -17.26 3.71
N LEU A 68 -8.93 -17.40 2.39
CA LEU A 68 -9.26 -16.26 1.49
C LEU A 68 -10.62 -15.60 1.82
N GLY A 69 -11.49 -16.26 2.60
CA GLY A 69 -12.77 -15.70 3.02
C GLY A 69 -12.72 -14.86 4.30
N ASN A 70 -11.62 -14.96 5.07
CA ASN A 70 -11.50 -14.26 6.35
C ASN A 70 -10.16 -13.52 6.55
N TRP A 71 -9.22 -13.59 5.63
CA TRP A 71 -7.85 -13.09 5.76
C TRP A 71 -7.71 -11.61 6.13
N VAL A 72 -8.72 -10.79 5.86
CA VAL A 72 -8.77 -9.36 6.22
C VAL A 72 -9.61 -9.08 7.47
N LYS A 73 -10.23 -10.10 8.05
CA LYS A 73 -11.01 -9.98 9.29
C LYS A 73 -10.12 -10.14 10.51
N PHE A 74 -10.39 -9.39 11.55
CA PHE A 74 -9.71 -9.58 12.84
C PHE A 74 -10.29 -10.82 13.55
N PRO A 75 -9.48 -11.67 14.20
CA PRO A 75 -8.01 -11.56 14.37
C PRO A 75 -7.19 -12.23 13.24
N GLN A 76 -7.82 -12.85 12.23
CA GLN A 76 -7.14 -13.61 11.17
C GLN A 76 -6.16 -12.74 10.37
N ASN A 77 -6.44 -11.43 10.21
CA ASN A 77 -5.55 -10.49 9.53
C ASN A 77 -4.18 -10.35 10.22
N ARG A 78 -4.10 -10.56 11.55
CA ARG A 78 -2.86 -10.56 12.31
C ARG A 78 -1.87 -11.61 11.80
N TRP A 79 -2.37 -12.80 11.45
CA TRP A 79 -1.58 -13.86 10.85
C TRP A 79 -1.44 -13.67 9.34
N ALA A 80 -2.53 -13.33 8.64
CA ALA A 80 -2.58 -13.29 7.18
C ALA A 80 -1.58 -12.30 6.58
N PHE A 81 -1.47 -11.08 7.16
CA PHE A 81 -0.59 -10.04 6.61
C PHE A 81 0.90 -10.39 6.74
N ARG A 82 1.26 -11.31 7.63
CA ARG A 82 2.61 -11.86 7.77
C ARG A 82 2.84 -13.10 6.90
N ASN A 83 1.75 -13.73 6.38
CA ASN A 83 1.80 -15.02 5.71
C ASN A 83 1.06 -15.03 4.36
N ILE A 84 1.14 -13.94 3.61
CA ILE A 84 0.41 -13.77 2.33
C ILE A 84 0.69 -14.90 1.35
N GLN A 85 1.93 -15.42 1.31
CA GLN A 85 2.32 -16.51 0.43
C GLN A 85 1.59 -17.83 0.70
N ALA A 86 1.06 -18.00 1.91
CA ALA A 86 0.26 -19.18 2.26
C ALA A 86 -1.20 -19.09 1.74
N LEU A 87 -1.63 -17.89 1.33
CA LEU A 87 -3.01 -17.62 0.92
C LEU A 87 -3.15 -17.31 -0.57
N PHE A 88 -2.14 -16.66 -1.17
CA PHE A 88 -2.18 -16.14 -2.53
C PHE A 88 -1.01 -16.65 -3.37
N PRO A 89 -1.19 -16.82 -4.68
CA PRO A 89 -0.07 -16.85 -5.61
C PRO A 89 0.74 -15.57 -5.49
N THR A 90 2.07 -15.70 -5.44
CA THR A 90 2.98 -14.58 -5.33
C THR A 90 4.15 -14.70 -6.29
N SER A 91 4.72 -13.56 -6.69
CA SER A 91 5.99 -13.47 -7.39
C SER A 91 7.06 -12.90 -6.47
N ILE A 92 8.25 -13.50 -6.45
CA ILE A 92 9.33 -13.14 -5.54
C ILE A 92 10.11 -11.95 -6.12
N VAL A 93 10.33 -10.93 -5.30
CA VAL A 93 11.30 -9.86 -5.53
C VAL A 93 12.56 -10.23 -4.75
N ARG A 94 13.57 -10.74 -5.47
CA ARG A 94 14.79 -11.23 -4.85
C ARG A 94 15.53 -10.14 -4.08
N ARG A 95 16.05 -10.48 -2.90
CA ARG A 95 16.90 -9.61 -2.09
C ARG A 95 18.22 -9.26 -2.78
N SER A 96 18.98 -8.40 -2.16
CA SER A 96 20.34 -8.11 -2.60
C SER A 96 21.25 -9.33 -2.42
N VAL A 97 22.17 -9.52 -3.36
CA VAL A 97 23.21 -10.57 -3.25
C VAL A 97 24.14 -10.29 -2.07
N ALA A 98 24.40 -9.01 -1.81
CA ALA A 98 25.20 -8.54 -0.68
C ALA A 98 24.32 -7.65 0.22
N PRO A 99 23.69 -8.21 1.26
CA PRO A 99 22.93 -7.42 2.22
C PRO A 99 23.81 -6.38 2.91
N ALA A 100 23.29 -5.17 3.07
CA ALA A 100 23.95 -4.11 3.80
C ALA A 100 23.27 -3.93 5.17
N PRO A 101 24.02 -4.11 6.27
CA PRO A 101 23.44 -3.95 7.61
C PRO A 101 22.98 -2.50 7.82
N LEU A 102 21.83 -2.34 8.46
CA LEU A 102 21.44 -1.05 9.01
C LEU A 102 22.32 -0.78 10.25
N ILE A 103 22.87 0.43 10.35
CA ILE A 103 23.70 0.82 11.48
C ILE A 103 22.82 1.03 12.70
N ASP A 104 23.05 0.25 13.76
CA ASP A 104 22.38 0.41 15.04
C ASP A 104 22.90 1.63 15.79
N ALA A 105 21.98 2.47 16.25
CA ALA A 105 22.25 3.63 17.10
C ALA A 105 21.04 3.87 18.04
N GLN A 106 20.44 2.79 18.55
CA GLN A 106 19.22 2.85 19.36
C GLN A 106 19.40 3.79 20.56
N ARG A 107 18.50 4.75 20.68
CA ARG A 107 18.52 5.78 21.73
C ARG A 107 17.12 6.33 22.03
N LEU A 108 16.13 5.98 21.23
CA LEU A 108 14.77 6.47 21.37
C LEU A 108 13.95 5.41 22.14
N ALA A 109 13.18 5.84 23.12
CA ALA A 109 12.26 4.98 23.87
C ALA A 109 10.83 5.35 23.46
N VAL A 110 10.39 4.86 22.30
CA VAL A 110 9.09 5.21 21.70
C VAL A 110 7.95 4.89 22.67
N GLU A 111 8.01 3.77 23.38
CA GLU A 111 6.98 3.34 24.32
C GLU A 111 6.73 4.35 25.45
N LYS A 112 7.76 5.15 25.77
CA LYS A 112 7.72 6.16 26.86
C LYS A 112 7.32 7.56 26.36
N LEU A 113 7.27 7.79 25.06
CA LEU A 113 6.83 9.08 24.53
C LEU A 113 5.39 9.35 24.96
N ILE A 114 5.11 10.61 25.28
CA ILE A 114 3.75 11.04 25.63
C ILE A 114 3.18 11.80 24.45
N LEU A 115 2.07 11.33 23.93
CA LEU A 115 1.32 11.95 22.85
C LEU A 115 -0.15 12.12 23.29
N ASN A 116 -0.91 12.88 22.53
CA ASN A 116 -2.35 12.98 22.73
C ASN A 116 -3.06 12.13 21.66
N ASP A 117 -4.14 11.47 22.03
CA ASP A 117 -5.03 10.81 21.07
C ASP A 117 -5.86 11.85 20.27
N ALA A 118 -6.71 11.39 19.36
CA ALA A 118 -7.57 12.25 18.55
C ALA A 118 -8.53 13.12 19.40
N SER A 119 -8.91 12.65 20.60
CA SER A 119 -9.75 13.41 21.54
C SER A 119 -8.97 14.44 22.38
N GLY A 120 -7.63 14.45 22.28
CA GLY A 120 -6.76 15.28 23.12
C GLY A 120 -6.35 14.63 24.45
N LYS A 121 -6.78 13.40 24.74
CA LYS A 121 -6.39 12.65 25.93
C LYS A 121 -4.94 12.17 25.80
N ARG A 122 -4.17 12.31 26.88
CA ARG A 122 -2.77 11.82 26.94
C ARG A 122 -2.72 10.31 26.89
N MET A 123 -1.80 9.79 26.07
CA MET A 123 -1.44 8.38 26.01
C MET A 123 0.07 8.22 25.86
N THR A 124 0.59 7.08 26.25
CA THR A 124 1.99 6.70 26.02
C THR A 124 2.18 6.16 24.61
N GLY A 125 3.43 6.11 24.13
CA GLY A 125 3.75 5.43 22.88
C GLY A 125 3.44 3.93 22.94
N LEU A 126 3.50 3.28 24.12
CA LEU A 126 3.08 1.89 24.29
C LEU A 126 1.56 1.74 24.04
N GLU A 127 0.75 2.60 24.66
CA GLU A 127 -0.71 2.61 24.44
C GLU A 127 -1.05 2.87 22.97
N TYR A 128 -0.30 3.74 22.29
CA TYR A 128 -0.45 3.95 20.84
C TYR A 128 -0.18 2.65 20.06
N ILE A 129 0.94 1.96 20.34
CA ILE A 129 1.33 0.70 19.71
C ILE A 129 0.24 -0.36 19.91
N GLU A 130 -0.24 -0.50 21.13
CA GLU A 130 -1.27 -1.46 21.49
C GLU A 130 -2.61 -1.15 20.81
N ARG A 131 -3.09 0.09 20.92
CA ARG A 131 -4.37 0.53 20.37
C ARG A 131 -4.42 0.43 18.85
N ASN A 132 -3.31 0.70 18.17
CA ASN A 132 -3.24 0.65 16.71
C ASN A 132 -2.81 -0.72 16.16
N TYR A 133 -2.71 -1.75 17.01
CA TYR A 133 -2.31 -3.10 16.59
C TYR A 133 -1.03 -3.09 15.74
N VAL A 134 -0.05 -2.31 16.19
CA VAL A 134 1.25 -2.22 15.53
C VAL A 134 1.96 -3.57 15.64
N ASP A 135 2.44 -4.08 14.53
CA ASP A 135 3.20 -5.32 14.43
C ASP A 135 4.71 -5.06 14.49
N SER A 136 5.16 -4.00 13.80
CA SER A 136 6.54 -3.52 13.88
C SER A 136 6.63 -2.02 13.68
N LEU A 137 7.61 -1.41 14.33
CA LEU A 137 7.91 0.01 14.20
C LEU A 137 9.42 0.21 14.15
N ILE A 138 9.90 0.86 13.08
CA ILE A 138 11.32 1.21 12.91
C ILE A 138 11.44 2.71 12.69
N VAL A 139 12.37 3.34 13.40
CA VAL A 139 12.73 4.74 13.20
C VAL A 139 14.20 4.84 12.84
N LEU A 140 14.48 5.46 11.69
CA LEU A 140 15.83 5.85 11.32
C LEU A 140 16.01 7.37 11.49
N HIS A 141 17.18 7.76 11.98
CA HIS A 141 17.61 9.14 11.99
C HIS A 141 18.97 9.25 11.29
N LYS A 142 19.00 10.01 10.19
CA LYS A 142 20.19 10.18 9.35
C LYS A 142 20.81 8.84 8.91
N GLY A 143 19.94 7.89 8.52
CA GLY A 143 20.33 6.57 8.02
C GLY A 143 20.69 5.55 9.09
N LYS A 144 20.58 5.88 10.38
CA LYS A 144 20.88 4.97 11.52
C LYS A 144 19.59 4.57 12.24
N VAL A 145 19.46 3.32 12.64
CA VAL A 145 18.33 2.81 13.42
C VAL A 145 18.39 3.39 14.82
N VAL A 146 17.45 4.26 15.17
CA VAL A 146 17.36 4.85 16.53
C VAL A 146 16.29 4.20 17.37
N TYR A 147 15.40 3.45 16.73
CA TYR A 147 14.39 2.59 17.37
C TYR A 147 14.01 1.45 16.44
N GLU A 148 13.86 0.26 17.00
CA GLU A 148 13.36 -0.93 16.32
C GLU A 148 12.56 -1.79 17.31
N GLY A 149 11.26 -1.97 17.05
CA GLY A 149 10.34 -2.74 17.87
C GLY A 149 9.51 -3.70 17.05
N TYR A 150 9.29 -4.91 17.58
CA TYR A 150 8.43 -5.95 17.03
C TYR A 150 7.47 -6.42 18.11
N PHE A 151 6.19 -6.51 17.80
CA PHE A 151 5.12 -6.74 18.76
C PHE A 151 4.30 -7.97 18.39
N ASP A 152 3.57 -8.50 19.36
CA ASP A 152 2.64 -9.62 19.17
C ASP A 152 3.27 -10.76 18.36
N SER A 153 4.43 -11.25 18.84
CA SER A 153 5.24 -12.34 18.28
C SER A 153 5.80 -12.14 16.87
N GLN A 154 5.68 -10.95 16.26
CA GLN A 154 6.33 -10.69 14.98
C GLN A 154 7.85 -10.77 15.11
N LYS A 155 8.52 -11.32 14.09
CA LYS A 155 9.98 -11.47 14.03
C LYS A 155 10.58 -10.51 12.99
N PRO A 156 11.86 -10.11 13.17
CA PRO A 156 12.55 -9.19 12.24
C PRO A 156 12.59 -9.68 10.78
N TYR A 157 12.64 -10.99 10.56
CA TYR A 157 12.73 -11.62 9.24
C TYR A 157 11.36 -11.88 8.61
N GLU A 158 10.25 -11.68 9.35
CA GLU A 158 8.92 -11.89 8.81
C GLU A 158 8.51 -10.72 7.90
N GLN A 159 7.96 -11.07 6.77
CA GLN A 159 7.38 -10.10 5.85
C GLN A 159 6.04 -9.60 6.39
N HIS A 160 5.65 -8.42 5.93
CA HIS A 160 4.34 -7.86 6.21
C HIS A 160 3.76 -7.20 4.98
N LEU A 161 2.45 -7.37 4.74
CA LEU A 161 1.74 -6.80 3.61
C LEU A 161 1.62 -5.28 3.74
N TRP A 162 2.02 -4.55 2.69
CA TRP A 162 1.99 -3.09 2.66
C TRP A 162 0.62 -2.49 2.34
N MET A 163 -0.31 -3.32 1.87
CA MET A 163 -1.58 -2.83 1.34
C MET A 163 -1.33 -1.71 0.31
N SER A 164 -2.12 -0.63 0.36
CA SER A 164 -2.03 0.46 -0.61
C SER A 164 -0.69 1.22 -0.63
N ALA A 165 0.16 1.07 0.37
CA ALA A 165 1.51 1.63 0.32
C ALA A 165 2.36 1.03 -0.81
N SER A 166 2.00 -0.16 -1.31
CA SER A 166 2.58 -0.79 -2.51
C SER A 166 2.52 0.12 -3.75
N LYS A 167 1.51 0.98 -3.85
CA LYS A 167 1.34 1.93 -4.96
C LYS A 167 2.55 2.85 -5.11
N SER A 168 3.15 3.24 -4.00
CA SER A 168 4.30 4.15 -3.99
C SER A 168 5.55 3.51 -4.63
N VAL A 169 5.69 2.19 -4.52
CA VAL A 169 6.74 1.44 -5.25
C VAL A 169 6.43 1.42 -6.75
N THR A 170 5.18 1.14 -7.11
CA THR A 170 4.73 1.17 -8.51
C THR A 170 4.96 2.54 -9.16
N GLY A 171 4.61 3.62 -8.46
CA GLY A 171 4.82 4.99 -8.92
C GLY A 171 6.30 5.32 -9.13
N LEU A 172 7.17 4.92 -8.19
CA LEU A 172 8.60 5.16 -8.31
C LEU A 172 9.20 4.42 -9.51
N VAL A 173 8.85 3.15 -9.74
CA VAL A 173 9.32 2.37 -10.89
C VAL A 173 8.84 3.01 -12.20
N ALA A 174 7.58 3.46 -12.27
CA ALA A 174 7.06 4.17 -13.43
C ALA A 174 7.84 5.47 -13.72
N LEU A 175 8.20 6.24 -12.69
CA LEU A 175 8.99 7.46 -12.85
C LEU A 175 10.43 7.16 -13.32
N ILE A 176 11.03 6.06 -12.84
CA ILE A 176 12.35 5.63 -13.32
C ILE A 176 12.27 5.26 -14.82
N LEU A 177 11.23 4.53 -15.23
CA LEU A 177 11.01 4.19 -16.64
C LEU A 177 10.74 5.44 -17.50
N ALA A 178 10.04 6.40 -16.98
CA ALA A 178 9.81 7.68 -17.66
C ALA A 178 11.12 8.49 -17.80
N ASP A 179 11.93 8.53 -16.76
CA ASP A 179 13.26 9.18 -16.77
C ASP A 179 14.23 8.53 -17.79
N GLN A 180 14.08 7.23 -18.02
CA GLN A 180 14.81 6.46 -19.03
C GLN A 180 14.24 6.61 -20.45
N GLY A 181 13.10 7.30 -20.61
CA GLY A 181 12.43 7.45 -21.90
C GLY A 181 11.68 6.18 -22.39
N VAL A 182 11.50 5.18 -21.52
CA VAL A 182 10.80 3.93 -21.85
C VAL A 182 9.29 4.16 -21.92
N ILE A 183 8.76 5.00 -21.06
CA ILE A 183 7.36 5.47 -21.08
C ILE A 183 7.31 7.01 -21.10
N ASP A 184 6.25 7.55 -21.68
CA ASP A 184 5.97 8.99 -21.71
C ASP A 184 4.71 9.25 -20.87
N LEU A 185 4.84 10.04 -19.81
CA LEU A 185 3.73 10.34 -18.91
C LEU A 185 2.58 11.11 -19.56
N GLU A 186 2.83 11.75 -20.71
CA GLU A 186 1.81 12.48 -21.47
C GLU A 186 1.02 11.59 -22.44
N LYS A 187 1.48 10.36 -22.68
CA LYS A 187 0.77 9.38 -23.49
C LYS A 187 -0.32 8.68 -22.70
N THR A 188 -1.34 8.22 -23.42
CA THR A 188 -2.44 7.44 -22.83
C THR A 188 -2.00 6.00 -22.56
N ALA A 189 -2.59 5.36 -21.53
CA ALA A 189 -2.27 3.98 -21.19
C ALA A 189 -2.65 3.01 -22.33
N GLY A 190 -3.75 3.26 -23.05
CA GLY A 190 -4.18 2.48 -24.20
C GLY A 190 -3.18 2.49 -25.36
N SER A 191 -2.32 3.52 -25.46
CA SER A 191 -1.24 3.53 -26.46
C SER A 191 -0.18 2.44 -26.20
N TYR A 192 -0.07 1.97 -24.95
CA TYR A 192 0.84 0.91 -24.51
C TYR A 192 0.14 -0.44 -24.33
N VAL A 193 -1.13 -0.43 -23.90
CA VAL A 193 -1.93 -1.63 -23.60
C VAL A 193 -3.22 -1.56 -24.41
N LYS A 194 -3.20 -2.12 -25.59
CA LYS A 194 -4.30 -2.04 -26.56
C LYS A 194 -5.61 -2.64 -26.05
N GLU A 195 -5.52 -3.64 -25.20
CA GLU A 195 -6.70 -4.35 -24.66
C GLU A 195 -7.61 -3.47 -23.79
N ILE A 196 -7.12 -2.30 -23.35
CA ILE A 196 -7.89 -1.36 -22.53
C ILE A 196 -8.10 0.00 -23.20
N GLU A 197 -7.74 0.17 -24.50
CA GLU A 197 -7.75 1.49 -25.16
C GLU A 197 -9.11 2.19 -25.10
N ASP A 198 -10.21 1.45 -25.18
CA ASP A 198 -11.58 1.96 -25.13
C ASP A 198 -12.14 2.05 -23.69
N THR A 199 -11.29 1.98 -22.68
CA THR A 199 -11.71 2.12 -21.27
C THR A 199 -11.30 3.48 -20.71
N PRO A 200 -11.96 3.99 -19.66
CA PRO A 200 -11.56 5.22 -19.00
C PRO A 200 -10.09 5.25 -18.57
N PHE A 201 -9.56 4.10 -18.19
CA PHE A 201 -8.15 3.97 -17.80
C PHE A 201 -7.21 3.95 -19.00
N GLY A 202 -7.65 3.37 -20.13
CA GLY A 202 -6.89 3.36 -21.38
C GLY A 202 -6.80 4.74 -22.03
N GLU A 203 -7.86 5.53 -21.98
CA GLU A 203 -7.88 6.89 -22.50
C GLU A 203 -7.15 7.91 -21.62
N ALA A 204 -6.90 7.56 -20.33
CA ALA A 204 -6.20 8.45 -19.42
C ALA A 204 -4.70 8.51 -19.72
N LYS A 205 -4.10 9.69 -19.58
CA LYS A 205 -2.64 9.87 -19.57
C LYS A 205 -2.02 9.17 -18.38
N LEU A 206 -0.78 8.68 -18.51
CA LEU A 206 -0.10 8.01 -17.40
C LEU A 206 0.05 8.93 -16.19
N ARG A 207 0.27 10.24 -16.38
CA ARG A 207 0.34 11.20 -15.28
C ARG A 207 -0.97 11.31 -14.49
N ASP A 208 -2.13 11.24 -15.17
CA ASP A 208 -3.43 11.34 -14.52
C ASP A 208 -3.74 10.08 -13.71
N LEU A 209 -3.35 8.91 -14.24
CA LEU A 209 -3.37 7.65 -13.50
C LEU A 209 -2.50 7.71 -12.25
N LEU A 210 -1.25 8.19 -12.38
CA LEU A 210 -0.29 8.29 -11.27
C LEU A 210 -0.73 9.27 -10.18
N ASN A 211 -1.49 10.28 -10.53
CA ASN A 211 -2.00 11.29 -9.59
C ASN A 211 -3.40 10.96 -9.05
N MET A 212 -4.00 9.82 -9.44
CA MET A 212 -5.38 9.48 -9.08
C MET A 212 -6.41 10.51 -9.61
N GLU A 213 -6.21 11.00 -10.81
CA GLU A 213 -7.02 12.07 -11.42
C GLU A 213 -7.77 11.61 -12.68
N VAL A 214 -8.07 10.31 -12.77
CA VAL A 214 -8.93 9.75 -13.81
C VAL A 214 -10.39 9.99 -13.43
N ASN A 215 -11.16 10.56 -14.36
CA ASN A 215 -12.53 10.98 -14.11
C ASN A 215 -13.53 9.84 -14.32
N VAL A 216 -13.72 9.03 -13.30
CA VAL A 216 -14.61 7.87 -13.29
C VAL A 216 -15.63 7.94 -12.16
N LYS A 217 -16.79 7.31 -12.37
CA LYS A 217 -17.80 7.11 -11.33
C LYS A 217 -17.89 5.63 -11.00
N LEU A 218 -17.67 5.29 -9.75
CA LEU A 218 -17.94 3.94 -9.27
C LEU A 218 -19.44 3.69 -9.16
N LEU A 219 -19.89 2.59 -9.74
CA LEU A 219 -21.30 2.20 -9.71
C LEU A 219 -21.67 1.43 -8.42
N PHE A 220 -20.70 0.82 -7.76
CA PHE A 220 -20.93 0.01 -6.56
C PHE A 220 -19.79 0.18 -5.54
N SER A 221 -20.09 0.02 -4.25
CA SER A 221 -19.14 -0.01 -3.15
C SER A 221 -19.20 -1.38 -2.48
N THR A 222 -18.05 -2.09 -2.38
CA THR A 222 -17.91 -3.30 -1.58
C THR A 222 -16.76 -3.14 -0.60
N ALA A 223 -17.03 -3.41 0.69
CA ALA A 223 -15.98 -3.42 1.69
C ALA A 223 -15.15 -4.72 1.58
N LEU A 224 -13.82 -4.60 1.63
CA LEU A 224 -12.85 -5.72 1.62
C LEU A 224 -13.25 -6.90 2.50
N PRO A 225 -13.67 -6.68 3.77
CA PRO A 225 -14.01 -7.76 4.68
C PRO A 225 -15.14 -8.67 4.21
N ASN A 226 -15.96 -8.20 3.27
CA ASN A 226 -17.14 -8.92 2.79
C ASN A 226 -16.95 -9.60 1.44
N LEU A 227 -15.74 -9.52 0.87
CA LEU A 227 -15.45 -10.19 -0.40
C LEU A 227 -15.30 -11.71 -0.20
N PRO A 228 -15.99 -12.53 -0.97
CA PRO A 228 -15.93 -14.00 -0.83
C PRO A 228 -14.57 -14.54 -1.28
N ALA A 229 -14.22 -15.74 -0.79
CA ALA A 229 -12.99 -16.43 -1.19
C ALA A 229 -12.87 -16.62 -2.71
N SER A 230 -14.01 -16.85 -3.40
CA SER A 230 -14.06 -16.99 -4.86
C SER A 230 -13.64 -15.75 -5.61
N PHE A 231 -13.80 -14.56 -5.03
CA PHE A 231 -13.29 -13.31 -5.61
C PHE A 231 -11.75 -13.32 -5.63
N TRP A 232 -11.14 -13.66 -4.48
CA TRP A 232 -9.70 -13.65 -4.32
C TRP A 232 -8.99 -14.73 -5.14
N SER A 233 -9.60 -15.94 -5.23
CA SER A 233 -9.03 -17.06 -5.98
C SER A 233 -9.13 -16.90 -7.50
N ASN A 234 -10.01 -16.02 -8.00
CA ASN A 234 -10.25 -15.83 -9.43
C ASN A 234 -9.91 -14.38 -9.89
N MET A 235 -9.01 -13.69 -9.18
CA MET A 235 -8.58 -12.35 -9.60
C MET A 235 -7.98 -12.39 -11.01
N ASN A 236 -8.44 -11.47 -11.85
CA ASN A 236 -7.85 -11.18 -13.16
C ASN A 236 -7.90 -9.67 -13.39
N PHE A 237 -6.74 -9.03 -13.34
CA PHE A 237 -6.67 -7.58 -13.34
C PHE A 237 -6.99 -6.97 -14.70
N LEU A 238 -6.64 -7.64 -15.80
CA LEU A 238 -7.00 -7.16 -17.14
C LEU A 238 -8.53 -7.14 -17.30
N SER A 239 -9.20 -8.21 -16.90
CA SER A 239 -10.66 -8.26 -16.93
C SER A 239 -11.28 -7.19 -16.03
N GLY A 240 -10.67 -6.90 -14.88
CA GLY A 240 -11.11 -5.83 -13.98
C GLY A 240 -10.99 -4.43 -14.59
N LEU A 241 -9.96 -4.17 -15.38
CA LEU A 241 -9.80 -2.89 -16.09
C LEU A 241 -10.78 -2.73 -17.26
N LYS A 242 -11.22 -3.83 -17.87
CA LYS A 242 -12.21 -3.87 -18.95
C LYS A 242 -13.66 -3.88 -18.45
N ALA A 243 -13.87 -4.05 -17.14
CA ALA A 243 -15.20 -4.05 -16.55
C ALA A 243 -15.91 -2.70 -16.79
N PRO A 244 -17.24 -2.68 -17.02
CA PRO A 244 -17.97 -1.45 -17.24
C PRO A 244 -17.86 -0.50 -16.05
N ILE A 245 -17.26 0.65 -16.28
CA ILE A 245 -17.17 1.76 -15.31
C ILE A 245 -17.74 2.98 -16.00
N ALA A 246 -18.63 3.69 -15.33
CA ALA A 246 -19.20 4.89 -15.89
C ALA A 246 -18.19 6.05 -15.85
N TRP A 247 -18.10 6.78 -16.96
CA TRP A 247 -17.48 8.08 -16.98
C TRP A 247 -18.26 9.05 -16.07
N GLN A 248 -17.52 9.92 -15.42
CA GLN A 248 -18.10 11.07 -14.75
C GLN A 248 -17.99 12.30 -15.66
N ALA A 249 -18.92 13.25 -15.55
CA ALA A 249 -18.81 14.51 -16.27
C ALA A 249 -17.53 15.26 -15.86
N GLY A 250 -16.83 15.85 -16.83
CA GLY A 250 -15.54 16.54 -16.68
C GLY A 250 -14.40 15.81 -17.36
N THR A 251 -13.19 16.34 -17.26
CA THR A 251 -11.97 15.80 -17.88
C THR A 251 -11.03 15.18 -16.85
N ASN A 252 -10.12 14.32 -17.31
CA ASN A 252 -9.03 13.82 -16.48
C ASN A 252 -8.14 15.00 -16.03
N GLY A 253 -7.59 14.91 -14.82
CA GLY A 253 -6.81 15.97 -14.21
C GLY A 253 -7.62 16.99 -13.38
N GLU A 254 -8.95 16.98 -13.44
CA GLU A 254 -9.80 17.96 -12.72
C GLU A 254 -10.21 17.51 -11.32
N ARG A 255 -10.25 16.19 -11.08
CA ARG A 255 -10.72 15.61 -9.81
C ARG A 255 -9.75 14.57 -9.30
N PHE A 256 -9.52 14.58 -8.02
CA PHE A 256 -8.88 13.47 -7.34
C PHE A 256 -9.92 12.36 -7.08
N PHE A 257 -9.64 11.16 -7.59
CA PHE A 257 -10.46 9.99 -7.34
C PHE A 257 -9.59 8.76 -7.08
N TYR A 258 -9.46 8.39 -5.82
CA TYR A 258 -8.63 7.26 -5.40
C TYR A 258 -9.28 5.93 -5.83
N ILE A 259 -8.63 5.22 -6.75
CA ILE A 259 -9.11 3.95 -7.28
C ILE A 259 -7.95 3.00 -7.60
N ASN A 260 -8.08 1.73 -7.23
CA ASN A 260 -7.03 0.73 -7.42
C ASN A 260 -6.74 0.41 -8.90
N ASN A 261 -7.67 0.68 -9.79
CA ASN A 261 -7.48 0.49 -11.23
C ASN A 261 -6.34 1.35 -11.78
N ASN A 262 -6.11 2.56 -11.24
CA ASN A 262 -5.04 3.43 -11.70
C ASN A 262 -3.65 2.80 -11.54
N PRO A 263 -3.18 2.40 -10.34
CA PRO A 263 -1.88 1.74 -10.20
C PRO A 263 -1.85 0.36 -10.87
N GLN A 264 -3.00 -0.34 -10.99
CA GLN A 264 -3.06 -1.60 -11.70
C GLN A 264 -2.80 -1.39 -13.20
N THR A 265 -3.36 -0.33 -13.79
CA THR A 265 -3.08 0.09 -15.18
C THR A 265 -1.61 0.44 -15.37
N ILE A 266 -1.02 1.23 -14.47
CA ILE A 266 0.41 1.58 -14.53
C ILE A 266 1.28 0.33 -14.43
N GLY A 267 0.97 -0.61 -13.52
CA GLY A 267 1.68 -1.89 -13.42
C GLY A 267 1.63 -2.68 -14.73
N MET A 268 0.47 -2.70 -15.39
CA MET A 268 0.29 -3.37 -16.68
C MET A 268 1.07 -2.68 -17.82
N VAL A 269 1.04 -1.35 -17.89
CA VAL A 269 1.86 -0.58 -18.85
C VAL A 269 3.33 -0.93 -18.68
N MET A 270 3.87 -0.89 -17.45
CA MET A 270 5.28 -1.19 -17.19
C MET A 270 5.66 -2.60 -17.67
N THR A 271 4.86 -3.60 -17.34
CA THR A 271 5.13 -4.99 -17.76
C THR A 271 5.02 -5.15 -19.27
N ARG A 272 4.07 -4.49 -19.92
CA ARG A 272 3.88 -4.56 -21.37
C ARG A 272 5.04 -3.95 -22.17
N VAL A 273 5.52 -2.76 -21.78
CA VAL A 273 6.59 -2.08 -22.51
C VAL A 273 7.98 -2.68 -22.29
N THR A 274 8.20 -3.33 -21.14
CA THR A 274 9.50 -3.88 -20.78
C THR A 274 9.63 -5.38 -21.03
N GLY A 275 8.52 -6.10 -21.18
CA GLY A 275 8.49 -7.56 -21.22
C GLY A 275 8.88 -8.21 -19.88
N LYS A 276 9.00 -7.43 -18.79
CA LYS A 276 9.42 -7.90 -17.46
C LYS A 276 8.25 -7.87 -16.50
N SER A 277 8.22 -8.83 -15.56
CA SER A 277 7.24 -8.77 -14.48
C SER A 277 7.51 -7.58 -13.54
N TRP A 278 6.47 -7.14 -12.82
CA TRP A 278 6.61 -6.10 -11.79
C TRP A 278 7.72 -6.44 -10.78
N ALA A 279 7.78 -7.70 -10.35
CA ALA A 279 8.80 -8.20 -9.41
C ALA A 279 10.23 -8.06 -9.98
N GLN A 280 10.43 -8.41 -11.26
CA GLN A 280 11.71 -8.22 -11.93
C GLN A 280 12.11 -6.76 -12.03
N LEU A 281 11.16 -5.87 -12.37
CA LEU A 281 11.43 -4.42 -12.44
C LEU A 281 11.85 -3.85 -11.09
N VAL A 282 11.13 -4.18 -10.02
CA VAL A 282 11.49 -3.73 -8.67
C VAL A 282 12.83 -4.29 -8.23
N HIS A 283 13.11 -5.57 -8.50
CA HIS A 283 14.41 -6.19 -8.21
C HIS A 283 15.55 -5.46 -8.92
N GLU A 284 15.49 -5.33 -10.25
CA GLU A 284 16.56 -4.78 -11.05
C GLU A 284 16.81 -3.29 -10.82
N MET A 285 15.73 -2.52 -10.64
CA MET A 285 15.84 -1.06 -10.52
C MET A 285 16.16 -0.61 -9.10
N ILE A 286 15.68 -1.32 -8.08
CA ILE A 286 15.71 -0.86 -6.68
C ILE A 286 16.27 -1.93 -5.75
N TRP A 287 15.59 -3.07 -5.62
CA TRP A 287 15.73 -3.99 -4.49
C TRP A 287 17.14 -4.63 -4.41
N SER A 288 17.67 -5.08 -5.54
CA SER A 288 19.03 -5.65 -5.62
C SER A 288 20.14 -4.68 -5.22
N LYS A 289 19.88 -3.37 -5.29
CA LYS A 289 20.85 -2.31 -5.05
C LYS A 289 20.78 -1.75 -3.63
N LEU A 290 19.63 -1.94 -2.95
CA LEU A 290 19.37 -1.41 -1.60
C LEU A 290 20.16 -2.13 -0.50
N GLY A 291 20.72 -3.31 -0.77
CA GLY A 291 21.32 -4.13 0.28
C GLY A 291 20.27 -4.78 1.17
N THR A 292 19.12 -5.15 0.61
CA THR A 292 18.02 -5.81 1.33
C THR A 292 18.46 -7.15 1.92
N GLU A 293 17.94 -7.46 3.12
CA GLU A 293 18.30 -8.65 3.89
C GLU A 293 17.48 -9.87 3.47
N GLU A 294 16.19 -9.64 3.14
CA GLU A 294 15.25 -10.72 2.84
C GLU A 294 14.62 -10.55 1.45
N ASP A 295 14.18 -11.66 0.86
CA ASP A 295 13.33 -11.63 -0.32
C ASP A 295 12.00 -10.94 0.03
N ALA A 296 11.48 -10.15 -0.89
CA ALA A 296 10.12 -9.61 -0.82
C ALA A 296 9.20 -10.39 -1.75
N ASN A 297 7.88 -10.19 -1.65
CA ASN A 297 6.94 -10.79 -2.58
C ASN A 297 5.82 -9.83 -2.96
N ILE A 298 5.20 -10.10 -4.11
CA ILE A 298 4.01 -9.40 -4.60
C ILE A 298 2.94 -10.42 -4.96
N ILE A 299 1.70 -10.20 -4.49
CA ILE A 299 0.53 -10.99 -4.91
C ILE A 299 0.38 -10.87 -6.43
N VAL A 300 0.08 -11.98 -7.08
CA VAL A 300 -0.23 -12.02 -8.53
C VAL A 300 -1.62 -12.62 -8.75
N ASP A 301 -2.22 -12.25 -9.88
CA ASP A 301 -3.48 -12.83 -10.33
C ASP A 301 -3.28 -14.18 -11.05
N THR A 302 -4.37 -14.74 -11.60
CA THR A 302 -4.36 -16.03 -12.30
C THR A 302 -3.53 -16.04 -13.59
N GLU A 303 -3.15 -14.87 -14.12
CA GLU A 303 -2.29 -14.71 -15.29
C GLU A 303 -0.85 -14.27 -14.92
N GLY A 304 -0.54 -14.18 -13.62
CA GLY A 304 0.77 -13.75 -13.13
C GLY A 304 0.98 -12.24 -13.13
N GLN A 305 -0.09 -11.45 -13.40
CA GLN A 305 -0.02 -10.00 -13.32
C GLN A 305 -0.01 -9.56 -11.84
N ALA A 306 0.93 -8.70 -11.48
CA ALA A 306 1.07 -8.25 -10.10
C ALA A 306 -0.10 -7.39 -9.62
N MET A 307 -0.50 -7.56 -8.35
CA MET A 307 -1.38 -6.64 -7.62
C MET A 307 -0.60 -5.37 -7.25
N SER A 308 -0.24 -4.58 -8.25
CA SER A 308 0.55 -3.35 -8.12
C SER A 308 -0.11 -2.27 -7.26
N ALA A 309 -1.40 -2.42 -7.01
CA ALA A 309 -2.20 -1.54 -6.16
C ALA A 309 -2.11 -1.85 -4.65
N GLY A 310 -1.60 -3.04 -4.23
CA GLY A 310 -1.73 -3.39 -2.81
C GLY A 310 -1.07 -4.68 -2.34
N GLY A 311 -0.39 -5.42 -3.22
CA GLY A 311 0.06 -6.78 -2.94
C GLY A 311 1.50 -6.97 -2.47
N PHE A 312 2.27 -5.90 -2.26
CA PHE A 312 3.68 -5.99 -1.90
C PHE A 312 3.87 -6.28 -0.41
N SER A 313 4.81 -7.17 -0.10
CA SER A 313 5.17 -7.57 1.27
C SER A 313 6.68 -7.60 1.44
N THR A 314 7.16 -7.03 2.55
CA THR A 314 8.60 -6.99 2.90
C THR A 314 8.79 -7.09 4.40
N THR A 315 10.05 -7.32 4.84
CA THR A 315 10.41 -7.06 6.24
C THR A 315 10.35 -5.56 6.56
N ALA A 316 10.18 -5.21 7.83
CA ALA A 316 10.19 -3.82 8.26
C ALA A 316 11.55 -3.15 8.02
N ARG A 317 12.66 -3.88 8.18
CA ARG A 317 14.02 -3.38 7.92
C ARG A 317 14.24 -3.04 6.45
N ASP A 318 13.74 -3.88 5.54
CA ASP A 318 13.87 -3.63 4.09
C ASP A 318 12.93 -2.52 3.62
N ALA A 319 11.75 -2.40 4.22
CA ALA A 319 10.88 -1.24 4.05
C ALA A 319 11.58 0.06 4.49
N ALA A 320 12.28 0.02 5.65
CA ALA A 320 13.01 1.19 6.15
C ALA A 320 14.16 1.61 5.21
N ARG A 321 14.89 0.65 4.61
CA ARG A 321 15.90 0.93 3.57
C ARG A 321 15.30 1.65 2.37
N PHE A 322 14.17 1.15 1.89
CA PHE A 322 13.47 1.74 0.74
C PHE A 322 13.01 3.18 1.03
N VAL A 323 12.36 3.40 2.17
CA VAL A 323 11.86 4.73 2.54
C VAL A 323 13.01 5.71 2.82
N ASP A 324 14.09 5.24 3.50
CA ASP A 324 15.27 6.07 3.78
C ASP A 324 16.06 6.42 2.51
N MET A 325 16.14 5.53 1.55
CA MET A 325 16.68 5.81 0.22
C MET A 325 15.94 7.00 -0.43
N ILE A 326 14.62 7.01 -0.39
CA ILE A 326 13.83 8.13 -0.94
C ILE A 326 14.04 9.39 -0.12
N ARG A 327 14.08 9.31 1.23
CA ARG A 327 14.40 10.43 2.11
C ARG A 327 15.73 11.08 1.74
N ASN A 328 16.71 10.29 1.37
CA ASN A 328 18.07 10.70 1.05
C ASN A 328 18.31 10.85 -0.48
N ASP A 329 17.35 11.45 -1.19
CA ASP A 329 17.45 11.80 -2.61
C ASP A 329 17.81 10.63 -3.55
N GLY A 330 17.37 9.43 -3.22
CA GLY A 330 17.63 8.21 -4.01
C GLY A 330 19.00 7.56 -3.75
N PHE A 331 19.74 8.07 -2.75
CA PHE A 331 21.06 7.55 -2.37
C PHE A 331 20.95 6.66 -1.13
N PHE A 332 21.53 5.47 -1.18
CA PHE A 332 21.60 4.53 -0.06
C PHE A 332 22.82 3.64 -0.17
N ASN A 333 23.40 3.26 0.95
CA ASN A 333 24.55 2.33 1.03
C ASN A 333 25.71 2.70 0.06
N GLY A 334 26.08 3.98 0.02
CA GLY A 334 27.16 4.49 -0.83
C GLY A 334 26.86 4.57 -2.33
N LYS A 335 25.60 4.35 -2.75
CA LYS A 335 25.20 4.30 -4.17
C LYS A 335 24.00 5.19 -4.45
N GLN A 336 24.00 5.82 -5.63
CA GLN A 336 22.78 6.44 -6.18
C GLN A 336 21.96 5.35 -6.85
N ILE A 337 20.86 4.94 -6.18
CA ILE A 337 19.97 3.86 -6.63
C ILE A 337 18.94 4.40 -7.60
N VAL A 338 18.29 5.51 -7.20
CA VAL A 338 17.32 6.23 -8.01
C VAL A 338 17.89 7.61 -8.36
N PRO A 339 17.83 8.06 -9.62
CA PRO A 339 18.34 9.36 -10.00
C PRO A 339 17.75 10.48 -9.13
N LYS A 340 18.59 11.40 -8.63
CA LYS A 340 18.15 12.51 -7.76
C LYS A 340 17.02 13.31 -8.38
N ARG A 341 17.03 13.54 -9.71
CA ARG A 341 15.98 14.25 -10.43
C ARG A 341 14.61 13.58 -10.33
N VAL A 342 14.56 12.24 -10.29
CA VAL A 342 13.30 11.48 -10.10
C VAL A 342 12.71 11.76 -8.72
N ILE A 343 13.53 11.73 -7.68
CA ILE A 343 13.10 12.04 -6.31
C ILE A 343 12.68 13.51 -6.20
N ALA A 344 13.43 14.43 -6.83
CA ALA A 344 13.06 15.84 -6.87
C ALA A 344 11.70 16.07 -7.55
N GLN A 345 11.41 15.37 -8.65
CA GLN A 345 10.12 15.40 -9.32
C GLN A 345 8.98 14.92 -8.42
N MET A 346 9.20 13.87 -7.62
CA MET A 346 8.22 13.37 -6.66
C MET A 346 7.93 14.38 -5.54
N ARG A 347 8.94 15.07 -5.05
CA ARG A 347 8.83 16.06 -3.97
C ARG A 347 8.36 17.44 -4.43
N GLN A 348 8.51 17.74 -5.70
CA GLN A 348 8.00 18.99 -6.23
C GLN A 348 6.52 19.11 -5.87
N PHE A 349 6.18 20.18 -5.15
CA PHE A 349 4.80 20.43 -4.72
C PHE A 349 3.84 20.38 -5.89
N TYR A 350 2.74 19.68 -5.70
CA TYR A 350 1.66 19.55 -6.66
C TYR A 350 0.41 20.19 -6.08
N ASP A 351 0.00 21.30 -6.66
CA ASP A 351 -1.15 22.07 -6.17
C ASP A 351 -2.47 21.38 -6.51
N ASN A 352 -2.75 20.31 -5.79
CA ASN A 352 -4.04 19.62 -5.85
C ASN A 352 -4.69 19.46 -4.45
N VAL A 353 -4.27 20.26 -3.47
CA VAL A 353 -4.78 20.20 -2.09
C VAL A 353 -6.30 20.29 -2.04
N GLU A 354 -6.89 21.22 -2.78
CA GLU A 354 -8.35 21.37 -2.84
C GLU A 354 -9.03 20.18 -3.51
N ARG A 355 -8.49 19.71 -4.65
CA ARG A 355 -8.99 18.53 -5.36
C ARG A 355 -8.89 17.28 -4.50
N PHE A 356 -7.76 17.11 -3.81
CA PHE A 356 -7.52 16.01 -2.90
C PHE A 356 -8.50 16.03 -1.72
N SER A 357 -8.73 17.18 -1.09
CA SER A 357 -9.65 17.34 0.04
C SER A 357 -11.12 17.09 -0.33
N LYS A 358 -11.49 17.35 -1.60
CA LYS A 358 -12.82 17.09 -2.16
C LYS A 358 -12.96 15.68 -2.74
N GLY A 359 -11.89 14.92 -2.79
CA GLY A 359 -11.86 13.56 -3.34
C GLY A 359 -12.58 12.54 -2.45
N ASN A 360 -12.59 11.30 -2.91
CA ASN A 360 -13.27 10.20 -2.23
C ASN A 360 -12.49 9.65 -1.01
N VAL A 361 -11.23 10.00 -0.86
CA VAL A 361 -10.46 9.76 0.37
C VAL A 361 -10.62 10.99 1.25
N LYS A 362 -11.71 11.05 2.01
CA LYS A 362 -11.93 12.14 2.96
C LYS A 362 -10.81 12.12 4.00
N ALA A 363 -10.07 13.15 3.93
CA ALA A 363 -8.84 13.30 4.60
C ALA A 363 -9.03 13.61 6.09
N ALA A 364 -8.70 12.69 6.93
CA ALA A 364 -7.96 12.98 8.14
C ALA A 364 -6.62 13.72 7.82
N ARG A 365 -6.55 14.48 6.69
CA ARG A 365 -5.30 14.98 6.08
C ARG A 365 -5.52 16.32 5.41
N ALA A 366 -6.21 17.21 6.12
CA ALA A 366 -6.34 18.61 5.70
C ALA A 366 -4.95 19.18 5.38
N GLY A 367 -4.82 19.81 4.23
CA GLY A 367 -3.57 20.45 3.80
C GLY A 367 -2.58 19.54 3.05
N MET A 368 -2.82 18.20 2.97
CA MET A 368 -2.01 17.34 2.11
C MET A 368 -2.35 17.47 0.63
N SER A 369 -1.39 17.13 -0.22
CA SER A 369 -1.59 16.87 -1.64
C SER A 369 -1.15 15.44 -2.00
N TYR A 370 -1.40 15.02 -3.25
CA TYR A 370 -1.11 13.66 -3.68
C TYR A 370 -0.48 13.67 -5.07
N LYS A 371 0.67 13.02 -5.20
CA LYS A 371 1.40 12.97 -6.46
C LYS A 371 2.15 11.65 -6.61
N TYR A 372 2.03 11.01 -7.76
CA TYR A 372 2.77 9.79 -8.10
C TYR A 372 2.64 8.66 -7.06
N TYR A 373 1.44 8.52 -6.48
CA TYR A 373 1.12 7.57 -5.41
C TYR A 373 1.80 7.85 -4.07
N TRP A 374 2.24 9.09 -3.83
CA TRP A 374 2.75 9.58 -2.56
C TRP A 374 1.88 10.70 -2.02
N TYR A 375 1.65 10.69 -0.72
CA TYR A 375 1.05 11.81 -0.01
C TYR A 375 2.14 12.84 0.31
N GLN A 376 1.95 14.07 -0.13
CA GLN A 376 2.82 15.20 0.23
C GLN A 376 2.23 15.85 1.48
N VAL A 377 2.98 15.84 2.59
CA VAL A 377 2.47 16.27 3.92
C VAL A 377 2.30 17.77 4.00
N ASN A 378 3.05 18.55 3.18
CA ASN A 378 3.02 20.01 3.12
C ASN A 378 3.37 20.69 4.46
N ASP A 379 4.24 20.08 5.24
CA ASP A 379 4.72 20.52 6.56
C ASP A 379 5.93 21.48 6.50
N GLY A 380 6.33 21.92 5.31
CA GLY A 380 7.52 22.73 5.08
C GLY A 380 8.85 21.97 5.19
N ASN A 381 8.81 20.64 5.35
CA ASN A 381 9.99 19.79 5.45
C ASN A 381 10.19 18.90 4.21
N ASN A 382 9.35 19.03 3.18
CA ASN A 382 9.26 18.14 2.03
C ASN A 382 8.99 16.68 2.43
N SER A 383 8.22 16.48 3.49
CA SER A 383 7.83 15.17 3.98
C SER A 383 6.88 14.47 3.02
N LEU A 384 7.10 13.16 2.84
CA LEU A 384 6.21 12.29 2.07
C LEU A 384 5.73 11.14 2.95
N GLU A 385 4.54 10.62 2.62
CA GLU A 385 4.01 9.40 3.21
C GLU A 385 3.52 8.43 2.15
N CYS A 386 3.74 7.14 2.37
CA CYS A 386 2.94 6.08 1.76
C CYS A 386 2.10 5.37 2.83
N ILE A 387 0.87 5.03 2.42
CA ILE A 387 -0.15 4.62 3.37
C ILE A 387 -0.92 3.44 2.82
N GLY A 388 -1.06 2.45 3.70
CA GLY A 388 -1.94 1.30 3.47
C GLY A 388 -3.02 1.20 4.54
N ILE A 389 -4.16 0.65 4.14
CA ILE A 389 -5.23 0.30 5.09
C ILE A 389 -4.72 -0.67 6.16
N TYR A 390 -5.45 -0.80 7.25
CA TYR A 390 -5.09 -1.59 8.43
C TYR A 390 -3.84 -1.08 9.16
N GLY A 391 -3.44 0.21 8.97
CA GLY A 391 -2.39 0.85 9.75
C GLY A 391 -0.99 0.79 9.16
N GLN A 392 -0.82 0.48 7.87
CA GLN A 392 0.48 0.59 7.21
C GLN A 392 0.84 2.06 7.05
N ARG A 393 1.96 2.50 7.66
CA ARG A 393 2.41 3.90 7.66
C ARG A 393 3.91 3.98 7.40
N TYR A 394 4.29 4.77 6.43
CA TYR A 394 5.68 5.01 6.07
C TYR A 394 5.87 6.50 5.86
N HIS A 395 6.64 7.12 6.75
CA HIS A 395 6.88 8.56 6.74
C HIS A 395 8.36 8.84 6.52
N LEU A 396 8.64 9.86 5.72
CA LEU A 396 9.98 10.39 5.54
C LEU A 396 9.98 11.92 5.70
N ASN A 397 10.98 12.43 6.42
CA ASN A 397 11.22 13.85 6.61
C ASN A 397 12.68 14.15 6.24
N PRO A 398 12.95 14.67 5.04
CA PRO A 398 14.31 14.96 4.58
C PRO A 398 15.03 16.00 5.42
N LYS A 399 14.32 17.04 5.89
CA LYS A 399 14.91 18.15 6.62
C LYS A 399 15.50 17.71 7.96
N ASP A 400 14.80 16.87 8.69
CA ASP A 400 15.26 16.34 9.98
C ASP A 400 16.02 15.02 9.85
N GLY A 401 16.06 14.44 8.65
CA GLY A 401 16.72 13.17 8.40
C GLY A 401 15.98 11.97 9.02
N ILE A 402 14.65 12.02 9.11
CA ILE A 402 13.83 11.03 9.82
C ILE A 402 13.12 10.13 8.81
N THR A 403 13.14 8.82 9.09
CA THR A 403 12.33 7.80 8.43
C THR A 403 11.59 6.99 9.48
N ILE A 404 10.28 6.80 9.32
CA ILE A 404 9.45 6.00 10.22
C ILE A 404 8.70 4.97 9.37
N VAL A 405 8.81 3.70 9.74
CA VAL A 405 8.11 2.57 9.12
C VAL A 405 7.29 1.87 10.19
N GLN A 406 5.99 1.79 9.97
CA GLN A 406 5.05 1.06 10.79
C GLN A 406 4.31 0.02 9.96
N HIS A 407 4.39 -1.24 10.38
CA HIS A 407 3.45 -2.29 9.97
C HIS A 407 2.42 -2.49 11.07
N ALA A 408 1.19 -2.71 10.69
CA ALA A 408 0.09 -2.95 11.63
C ALA A 408 -0.98 -3.86 10.99
N SER A 409 -1.76 -4.49 11.85
CA SER A 409 -2.90 -5.32 11.45
C SER A 409 -4.14 -4.88 12.23
N PHE A 410 -4.52 -3.61 12.07
CA PHE A 410 -5.65 -2.99 12.77
C PHE A 410 -6.96 -3.78 12.54
N THR A 411 -7.90 -3.65 13.44
CA THR A 411 -9.17 -4.41 13.42
C THR A 411 -10.06 -4.08 12.24
N GLY A 412 -9.91 -2.88 11.66
CA GLY A 412 -10.63 -2.40 10.49
C GLY A 412 -9.73 -1.78 9.43
N PRO A 413 -10.24 -1.53 8.23
CA PRO A 413 -9.43 -1.01 7.13
C PRO A 413 -8.97 0.44 7.34
N LEU A 414 -9.70 1.22 8.14
CA LEU A 414 -9.40 2.63 8.39
C LEU A 414 -8.80 2.82 9.77
N THR A 415 -7.69 3.55 9.85
CA THR A 415 -7.02 3.94 11.09
C THR A 415 -7.02 5.45 11.22
N ASP A 416 -6.90 5.93 12.45
CA ASP A 416 -6.75 7.35 12.70
C ASP A 416 -5.37 7.84 12.23
N GLY A 417 -5.36 8.61 11.15
CA GLY A 417 -4.13 9.19 10.61
C GLY A 417 -3.60 10.34 11.46
N GLU A 418 -4.43 10.97 12.28
CA GLU A 418 -4.04 12.06 13.17
C GLU A 418 -3.16 11.54 14.32
N GLU A 419 -3.52 10.39 14.90
CA GLU A 419 -2.69 9.77 15.96
C GLU A 419 -1.28 9.43 15.47
N PHE A 420 -1.16 8.89 14.24
CA PHE A 420 0.16 8.66 13.64
C PHE A 420 0.93 9.97 13.45
N GLY A 421 0.28 11.03 12.99
CA GLY A 421 0.90 12.36 12.85
C GLY A 421 1.42 12.90 14.19
N LYS A 422 0.69 12.67 15.28
CA LYS A 422 1.12 13.02 16.64
C LYS A 422 2.34 12.21 17.09
N LEU A 423 2.39 10.91 16.79
CA LEU A 423 3.57 10.07 17.04
C LEU A 423 4.79 10.59 16.27
N VAL A 424 4.63 10.89 14.97
CA VAL A 424 5.69 11.50 14.14
C VAL A 424 6.19 12.81 14.75
N GLY A 425 5.28 13.67 15.21
CA GLY A 425 5.63 14.93 15.89
C GLY A 425 6.43 14.71 17.17
N CYS A 426 6.02 13.79 18.02
CA CYS A 426 6.74 13.45 19.26
C CYS A 426 8.13 12.89 18.99
N ILE A 427 8.27 11.95 18.04
CA ILE A 427 9.56 11.39 17.62
C ILE A 427 10.47 12.50 17.08
N THR A 428 9.94 13.38 16.23
CA THR A 428 10.70 14.48 15.62
C THR A 428 11.21 15.44 16.70
N ASN A 429 10.37 15.82 17.65
CA ASN A 429 10.74 16.72 18.73
C ASN A 429 11.79 16.12 19.66
N ASP A 430 11.66 14.83 20.02
CA ASP A 430 12.68 14.15 20.84
C ASP A 430 14.03 14.10 20.11
N LEU A 431 14.04 13.81 18.83
CA LEU A 431 15.28 13.74 18.03
C LEU A 431 15.93 15.11 17.80
N ARG A 432 15.15 16.20 17.75
CA ARG A 432 15.67 17.58 17.65
C ARG A 432 16.25 18.08 18.96
N SER A 433 15.76 17.59 20.10
CA SER A 433 16.21 18.03 21.42
C SER A 433 17.54 17.39 21.87
N ARG A 434 17.98 16.38 21.15
CA ARG A 434 19.24 15.64 21.39
C ARG A 434 20.34 16.09 20.45
#